data_6fa71ea93ce082cd708539aa402287d6
#
_entry.id   6fa71ea93ce082cd708539aa402287d6
#
_cell.length_a   1.000
_cell.length_b   1.000
_cell.length_c   1.000
_cell.angle_alpha   90.00
_cell.angle_beta   90.00
_cell.angle_gamma   90.00
#
_symmetry.space_group_name_H-M   'P 1'
#
loop_
_entity.id
_entity.type
_entity.pdbx_description
1 polymer ?
#
loop_
_entity_poly.entity_id
_entity_poly.type
_entity_poly.pdbx_seq_one_letter_code
_entity_poly.pdbx_strand_id
1 'polypeptide(L)'
;FGRYAYPTYSFVQGGDGGMEYGMTTLILGEAKSLEGLVGLMFHEAGHMWFQQMVATNESTKPWLDEGFTSYAENMIMHQLFPPETPQPHPFTSSLNRYINFTKTGKESPAVWLADHHDDGGAYGIASYYKGELFLVQLGYIVGEENLSAILKEFFQQWKMKHPTDRDFLHIAQKHTGMDLKWFHHYWINTTK
;
A
#
# COMPACT_ATOMS: atom_id res chain seq x y z
N PHE A 1 12.51 -0.40 -3.92
CA PHE A 1 11.96 -1.70 -4.31
C PHE A 1 12.74 -2.33 -5.47
N GLY A 2 12.83 -1.70 -6.63
CA GLY A 2 13.56 -2.19 -7.79
C GLY A 2 13.48 -1.22 -8.96
N ARG A 3 14.16 -1.56 -10.06
CA ARG A 3 14.17 -0.72 -11.26
C ARG A 3 12.84 -0.86 -12.01
N TYR A 4 12.28 0.27 -12.45
CA TYR A 4 11.17 0.33 -13.40
C TYR A 4 11.57 -0.39 -14.71
N ALA A 5 10.72 -1.30 -15.19
CA ALA A 5 11.09 -2.21 -16.28
C ALA A 5 10.79 -1.68 -17.68
N TYR A 6 9.95 -0.66 -17.78
CA TYR A 6 9.49 -0.14 -19.07
C TYR A 6 10.25 1.12 -19.49
N PRO A 7 10.25 1.49 -20.79
CA PRO A 7 11.05 2.61 -21.30
C PRO A 7 10.46 3.99 -20.95
N THR A 8 9.14 4.07 -20.75
CA THR A 8 8.44 5.35 -20.55
C THR A 8 7.34 5.19 -19.51
N TYR A 9 6.97 6.30 -18.86
CA TYR A 9 5.78 6.43 -18.03
C TYR A 9 5.11 7.77 -18.31
N SER A 10 3.79 7.81 -18.37
CA SER A 10 3.03 9.01 -18.70
C SER A 10 2.06 9.38 -17.58
N PHE A 11 2.05 10.65 -17.20
CA PHE A 11 1.00 11.24 -16.39
C PHE A 11 0.03 11.99 -17.32
N VAL A 12 -1.23 11.60 -17.29
CA VAL A 12 -2.29 12.20 -18.11
C VAL A 12 -3.23 12.97 -17.19
N GLN A 13 -3.27 14.28 -17.35
CA GLN A 13 -4.19 15.11 -16.59
C GLN A 13 -5.63 14.93 -17.09
N GLY A 14 -6.52 14.55 -16.19
CA GLY A 14 -7.93 14.28 -16.48
C GLY A 14 -8.89 15.03 -15.57
N GLY A 15 -10.17 14.76 -15.67
CA GLY A 15 -11.22 15.36 -14.84
C GLY A 15 -11.48 14.65 -13.52
N ASP A 16 -11.08 13.40 -13.42
CA ASP A 16 -11.28 12.55 -12.23
C ASP A 16 -10.05 12.54 -11.31
N GLY A 17 -10.14 11.82 -10.19
CA GLY A 17 -9.02 11.57 -9.28
C GLY A 17 -7.89 10.75 -9.92
N GLY A 18 -7.09 10.08 -9.10
CA GLY A 18 -6.06 9.18 -9.62
C GLY A 18 -6.65 7.87 -10.16
N MET A 19 -5.98 7.29 -11.15
CA MET A 19 -6.25 5.94 -11.62
C MET A 19 -5.03 5.38 -12.33
N GLU A 20 -4.55 4.24 -11.87
CA GLU A 20 -3.39 3.54 -12.42
C GLU A 20 -3.76 2.71 -13.64
N TYR A 21 -3.00 2.89 -14.70
CA TYR A 21 -3.00 2.04 -15.89
C TYR A 21 -1.57 1.63 -16.23
N GLY A 22 -1.40 0.58 -16.98
CA GLY A 22 -0.07 0.11 -17.37
C GLY A 22 0.74 1.19 -18.11
N MET A 23 1.86 1.62 -17.55
CA MET A 23 2.78 2.64 -18.05
C MET A 23 2.19 4.06 -18.21
N THR A 24 1.00 4.29 -17.72
CA THR A 24 0.35 5.60 -17.73
C THR A 24 -0.61 5.71 -16.55
N THR A 25 -0.85 6.92 -16.07
CA THR A 25 -1.84 7.17 -15.03
C THR A 25 -2.64 8.41 -15.30
N LEU A 26 -3.89 8.41 -14.89
CA LEU A 26 -4.69 9.62 -14.79
C LEU A 26 -4.37 10.33 -13.48
N ILE A 27 -4.25 11.63 -13.54
CA ILE A 27 -4.12 12.50 -12.37
C ILE A 27 -5.17 13.59 -12.40
N LEU A 28 -5.57 14.06 -11.22
CA LEU A 28 -6.57 15.11 -11.08
C LEU A 28 -6.23 16.35 -11.92
N GLY A 29 -7.20 16.87 -12.65
CA GLY A 29 -7.04 18.04 -13.52
C GLY A 29 -6.69 19.33 -12.79
N GLU A 30 -7.18 19.51 -11.55
CA GLU A 30 -6.94 20.68 -10.72
C GLU A 30 -6.49 20.28 -9.32
N ALA A 31 -5.18 20.26 -9.11
CA ALA A 31 -4.61 20.04 -7.78
C ALA A 31 -4.69 21.32 -6.93
N LYS A 32 -5.07 21.19 -5.66
CA LYS A 32 -5.17 22.31 -4.71
C LYS A 32 -3.81 22.75 -4.16
N SER A 33 -2.82 21.88 -4.21
CA SER A 33 -1.45 22.14 -3.73
C SER A 33 -0.45 21.29 -4.50
N LEU A 34 0.81 21.76 -4.53
CA LEU A 34 1.93 20.98 -5.10
C LEU A 34 2.11 19.65 -4.38
N GLU A 35 2.06 19.66 -3.05
CA GLU A 35 2.20 18.47 -2.23
C GLU A 35 1.11 17.44 -2.58
N GLY A 36 -0.16 17.86 -2.64
CA GLY A 36 -1.26 16.97 -3.03
C GLY A 36 -1.13 16.40 -4.43
N LEU A 37 -0.66 17.20 -5.40
CA LEU A 37 -0.39 16.72 -6.75
C LEU A 37 0.74 15.69 -6.77
N VAL A 38 1.84 15.98 -6.10
CA VAL A 38 3.01 15.09 -6.05
C VAL A 38 2.66 13.80 -5.32
N GLY A 39 1.89 13.86 -4.22
CA GLY A 39 1.39 12.68 -3.51
C GLY A 39 0.58 11.78 -4.44
N LEU A 40 -0.42 12.34 -5.14
CA LEU A 40 -1.21 11.60 -6.12
C LEU A 40 -0.33 10.96 -7.20
N MET A 41 0.62 11.71 -7.75
CA MET A 41 1.55 11.18 -8.76
C MET A 41 2.38 10.02 -8.25
N PHE A 42 2.87 10.07 -6.98
CA PHE A 42 3.62 8.97 -6.38
C PHE A 42 2.75 7.78 -6.05
N HIS A 43 1.51 8.00 -5.62
CA HIS A 43 0.55 6.93 -5.41
C HIS A 43 0.32 6.16 -6.69
N GLU A 44 -0.15 6.84 -7.72
CA GLU A 44 -0.49 6.21 -9.00
C GLU A 44 0.74 5.60 -9.70
N ALA A 45 1.91 6.23 -9.62
CA ALA A 45 3.14 5.64 -10.14
C ALA A 45 3.60 4.43 -9.30
N GLY A 46 3.30 4.40 -8.01
CA GLY A 46 3.64 3.31 -7.10
C GLY A 46 3.01 1.97 -7.49
N HIS A 47 1.79 2.01 -8.02
CA HIS A 47 1.10 0.83 -8.55
C HIS A 47 1.88 0.12 -9.66
N MET A 48 2.79 0.80 -10.35
CA MET A 48 3.68 0.13 -11.31
C MET A 48 4.57 -0.94 -10.69
N TRP A 49 4.94 -0.79 -9.41
CA TRP A 49 5.73 -1.79 -8.71
C TRP A 49 4.86 -2.88 -8.09
N PHE A 50 3.77 -2.51 -7.42
CA PHE A 50 3.00 -3.44 -6.59
C PHE A 50 1.78 -4.06 -7.27
N GLN A 51 1.24 -3.44 -8.31
CA GLN A 51 0.11 -3.98 -9.06
C GLN A 51 0.51 -4.35 -10.51
N GLN A 52 1.23 -3.50 -11.22
CA GLN A 52 1.51 -3.77 -12.64
C GLN A 52 2.70 -4.73 -12.84
N MET A 53 3.86 -4.46 -12.22
CA MET A 53 5.03 -5.33 -12.36
C MET A 53 4.98 -6.56 -11.46
N VAL A 54 4.55 -6.40 -10.20
CA VAL A 54 4.17 -7.52 -9.35
C VAL A 54 2.67 -7.71 -9.53
N ALA A 55 2.25 -8.41 -10.56
CA ALA A 55 0.87 -8.44 -11.03
C ALA A 55 -0.08 -9.10 -10.01
N THR A 56 -0.34 -8.40 -8.91
CA THR A 56 -1.34 -8.77 -7.91
C THR A 56 -2.74 -8.64 -8.50
N ASN A 57 -3.66 -9.43 -8.00
CA ASN A 57 -5.06 -9.31 -8.41
C ASN A 57 -5.77 -8.32 -7.48
N GLU A 58 -5.92 -7.08 -7.91
CA GLU A 58 -6.53 -5.97 -7.17
C GLU A 58 -7.97 -6.24 -6.73
N SER A 59 -8.75 -6.95 -7.56
CA SER A 59 -10.14 -7.29 -7.25
C SER A 59 -10.26 -8.27 -6.09
N THR A 60 -9.27 -9.14 -5.91
CA THR A 60 -9.28 -10.18 -4.87
C THR A 60 -8.39 -9.87 -3.68
N LYS A 61 -7.41 -8.99 -3.84
CA LYS A 61 -6.42 -8.62 -2.82
C LYS A 61 -6.11 -7.11 -2.88
N PRO A 62 -7.13 -6.24 -2.77
CA PRO A 62 -6.92 -4.79 -2.92
C PRO A 62 -5.90 -4.23 -1.93
N TRP A 63 -5.79 -4.80 -0.74
CA TRP A 63 -4.84 -4.35 0.27
C TRP A 63 -3.35 -4.60 -0.10
N LEU A 64 -3.04 -5.60 -0.95
CA LEU A 64 -1.69 -5.82 -1.47
C LEU A 64 -1.30 -4.76 -2.49
N ASP A 65 -2.25 -4.26 -3.23
CA ASP A 65 -2.09 -3.20 -4.19
C ASP A 65 -2.05 -1.84 -3.49
N GLU A 66 -3.19 -1.40 -2.97
CA GLU A 66 -3.38 -0.10 -2.38
C GLU A 66 -2.56 0.14 -1.11
N GLY A 67 -2.45 -0.88 -0.27
CA GLY A 67 -1.72 -0.76 1.00
C GLY A 67 -0.21 -0.64 0.80
N PHE A 68 0.35 -1.40 -0.13
CA PHE A 68 1.79 -1.32 -0.44
C PHE A 68 2.13 -0.02 -1.17
N THR A 69 1.26 0.42 -2.03
CA THR A 69 1.39 1.70 -2.74
C THR A 69 1.29 2.88 -1.79
N SER A 70 0.31 2.90 -0.89
CA SER A 70 0.16 3.92 0.16
C SER A 70 1.37 3.96 1.10
N TYR A 71 1.92 2.80 1.47
CA TYR A 71 3.16 2.74 2.26
C TYR A 71 4.33 3.42 1.52
N ALA A 72 4.52 3.12 0.24
CA ALA A 72 5.58 3.72 -0.56
C ALA A 72 5.39 5.23 -0.75
N GLU A 73 4.16 5.67 -1.04
CA GLU A 73 3.79 7.08 -1.14
C GLU A 73 4.17 7.84 0.13
N ASN A 74 3.66 7.42 1.30
CA ASN A 74 3.88 8.10 2.56
C ASN A 74 5.37 8.17 2.94
N MET A 75 6.15 7.12 2.68
CA MET A 75 7.60 7.15 2.88
C MET A 75 8.30 8.20 2.02
N ILE A 76 7.93 8.32 0.75
CA ILE A 76 8.50 9.29 -0.18
C ILE A 76 8.04 10.70 0.18
N MET A 77 6.75 10.89 0.44
CA MET A 77 6.18 12.19 0.77
C MET A 77 6.77 12.76 2.06
N HIS A 78 7.00 11.93 3.07
CA HIS A 78 7.65 12.37 4.30
C HIS A 78 9.09 12.86 4.08
N GLN A 79 9.80 12.32 3.10
CA GLN A 79 11.15 12.77 2.74
C GLN A 79 11.13 14.07 1.92
N LEU A 80 10.19 14.21 0.99
CA LEU A 80 10.11 15.35 0.09
C LEU A 80 9.43 16.57 0.74
N PHE A 81 8.44 16.32 1.58
CA PHE A 81 7.63 17.32 2.27
C PHE A 81 7.61 17.01 3.78
N PRO A 82 8.76 17.17 4.46
CA PRO A 82 8.80 16.94 5.90
C PRO A 82 7.83 17.90 6.61
N PRO A 83 7.00 17.40 7.55
CA PRO A 83 6.03 18.23 8.24
C PRO A 83 6.73 19.33 9.06
N GLU A 84 6.17 20.54 9.08
CA GLU A 84 6.67 21.68 9.87
C GLU A 84 6.76 21.34 11.36
N THR A 85 5.76 20.60 11.87
CA THR A 85 5.79 20.04 13.22
C THR A 85 6.19 18.59 13.14
N PRO A 86 7.29 18.16 13.79
CA PRO A 86 7.75 16.79 13.75
C PRO A 86 6.64 15.82 14.13
N GLN A 87 6.29 14.93 13.21
CA GLN A 87 5.39 13.83 13.49
C GLN A 87 6.19 12.66 14.06
N PRO A 88 5.64 11.92 15.04
CA PRO A 88 6.35 10.77 15.62
C PRO A 88 6.71 9.71 14.58
N HIS A 89 5.87 9.60 13.54
CA HIS A 89 6.04 8.62 12.49
C HIS A 89 5.36 9.07 11.19
N PRO A 90 5.89 8.76 9.98
CA PRO A 90 5.29 9.12 8.69
C PRO A 90 3.81 8.70 8.57
N PHE A 91 3.44 7.58 9.18
CA PHE A 91 2.10 6.98 9.09
C PHE A 91 1.12 7.40 10.20
N THR A 92 1.43 8.45 10.97
CA THR A 92 0.58 8.93 12.09
C THR A 92 -0.83 9.29 11.61
N SER A 93 -0.95 9.92 10.45
CA SER A 93 -2.25 10.28 9.86
C SER A 93 -3.08 9.03 9.54
N SER A 94 -2.48 8.05 8.88
CA SER A 94 -3.12 6.78 8.52
C SER A 94 -3.57 6.01 9.76
N LEU A 95 -2.74 5.94 10.79
CA LEU A 95 -3.08 5.30 12.06
C LEU A 95 -4.29 5.97 12.72
N ASN A 96 -4.29 7.30 12.80
CA ASN A 96 -5.40 8.04 13.40
C ASN A 96 -6.71 7.83 12.62
N ARG A 97 -6.63 7.81 11.29
CA ARG A 97 -7.79 7.58 10.43
C ARG A 97 -8.34 6.17 10.61
N TYR A 98 -7.47 5.17 10.63
CA TYR A 98 -7.85 3.78 10.91
C TYR A 98 -8.51 3.65 12.28
N ILE A 99 -7.88 4.12 13.37
CA ILE A 99 -8.43 4.06 14.74
C ILE A 99 -9.78 4.77 14.84
N ASN A 100 -9.95 5.92 14.20
CA ASN A 100 -11.23 6.63 14.25
C ASN A 100 -12.33 5.89 13.48
N PHE A 101 -12.01 5.21 12.40
CA PHE A 101 -12.98 4.42 11.66
C PHE A 101 -13.39 3.15 12.42
N THR A 102 -12.46 2.47 13.09
CA THR A 102 -12.79 1.26 13.87
C THR A 102 -13.81 1.53 14.97
N LYS A 103 -13.84 2.75 15.55
CA LYS A 103 -14.84 3.17 16.54
C LYS A 103 -16.27 3.21 15.99
N THR A 104 -16.43 3.24 14.68
CA THR A 104 -17.77 3.22 14.04
C THR A 104 -18.38 1.82 13.99
N GLY A 105 -17.60 0.77 14.23
CA GLY A 105 -18.03 -0.62 14.09
C GLY A 105 -18.25 -1.09 12.65
N LYS A 106 -17.84 -0.30 11.64
CA LYS A 106 -18.00 -0.60 10.22
C LYS A 106 -16.75 -1.20 9.56
N GLU A 107 -15.76 -1.54 10.34
CA GLU A 107 -14.54 -2.15 9.83
C GLU A 107 -14.84 -3.50 9.18
N SER A 108 -14.21 -3.76 8.05
CA SER A 108 -14.23 -5.06 7.37
C SER A 108 -12.82 -5.67 7.27
N PRO A 109 -12.71 -7.02 7.22
CA PRO A 109 -11.42 -7.67 7.01
C PRO A 109 -10.78 -7.26 5.69
N ALA A 110 -9.47 -7.01 5.69
CA ALA A 110 -8.73 -6.62 4.47
C ALA A 110 -8.66 -7.75 3.42
N VAL A 111 -8.89 -9.00 3.84
CA VAL A 111 -8.94 -10.16 2.94
C VAL A 111 -10.17 -10.18 2.02
N TRP A 112 -11.18 -9.36 2.28
CA TRP A 112 -12.39 -9.35 1.46
C TRP A 112 -12.10 -8.90 0.03
N LEU A 113 -12.92 -9.39 -0.91
CA LEU A 113 -12.90 -8.94 -2.29
C LEU A 113 -13.31 -7.46 -2.36
N ALA A 114 -12.82 -6.75 -3.35
CA ALA A 114 -13.06 -5.31 -3.49
C ALA A 114 -14.55 -4.93 -3.46
N ASP A 115 -15.41 -5.75 -4.07
CA ASP A 115 -16.86 -5.55 -4.18
C ASP A 115 -17.67 -6.13 -3.00
N HIS A 116 -17.01 -6.75 -2.01
CA HIS A 116 -17.68 -7.33 -0.84
C HIS A 116 -17.70 -6.39 0.38
N HIS A 117 -17.03 -5.25 0.33
CA HIS A 117 -17.08 -4.26 1.40
C HIS A 117 -18.43 -3.54 1.42
N ASP A 118 -18.95 -3.27 2.62
CA ASP A 118 -20.30 -2.69 2.80
C ASP A 118 -20.46 -1.31 2.14
N ASP A 119 -19.39 -0.52 2.14
CA ASP A 119 -19.33 0.79 1.48
C ASP A 119 -17.90 1.17 1.08
N GLY A 120 -17.76 2.24 0.29
CA GLY A 120 -16.44 2.74 -0.13
C GLY A 120 -15.55 3.21 1.03
N GLY A 121 -16.13 3.59 2.18
CA GLY A 121 -15.37 3.93 3.38
C GLY A 121 -14.70 2.70 4.00
N ALA A 122 -15.46 1.60 4.13
CA ALA A 122 -14.94 0.33 4.63
C ALA A 122 -13.87 -0.24 3.69
N TYR A 123 -14.10 -0.19 2.37
CA TYR A 123 -13.10 -0.55 1.35
C TYR A 123 -11.82 0.27 1.51
N GLY A 124 -11.92 1.61 1.53
CA GLY A 124 -10.76 2.48 1.63
C GLY A 124 -9.95 2.25 2.90
N ILE A 125 -10.62 2.05 4.04
CA ILE A 125 -9.94 1.76 5.30
C ILE A 125 -9.24 0.39 5.26
N ALA A 126 -9.88 -0.63 4.72
CA ALA A 126 -9.32 -1.98 4.68
C ALA A 126 -8.15 -2.10 3.70
N SER A 127 -8.28 -1.50 2.52
CA SER A 127 -7.30 -1.64 1.43
C SER A 127 -6.12 -0.68 1.60
N TYR A 128 -6.35 0.62 1.73
CA TYR A 128 -5.30 1.63 1.82
C TYR A 128 -4.68 1.66 3.22
N TYR A 129 -5.46 2.04 4.24
CA TYR A 129 -4.91 2.34 5.56
C TYR A 129 -4.49 1.10 6.35
N LYS A 130 -5.33 0.07 6.39
CA LYS A 130 -5.00 -1.17 7.10
C LYS A 130 -3.92 -1.96 6.36
N GLY A 131 -3.94 -1.96 5.02
CA GLY A 131 -2.89 -2.56 4.19
C GLY A 131 -1.53 -1.87 4.39
N GLU A 132 -1.50 -0.53 4.42
CA GLU A 132 -0.31 0.24 4.76
C GLU A 132 0.20 -0.07 6.17
N LEU A 133 -0.69 -0.01 7.16
CA LEU A 133 -0.35 -0.27 8.56
C LEU A 133 0.08 -1.70 8.82
N PHE A 134 -0.34 -2.66 7.99
CA PHE A 134 0.22 -4.02 8.01
C PHE A 134 1.74 -4.00 7.80
N LEU A 135 2.23 -3.26 6.81
CA LEU A 135 3.67 -3.13 6.56
C LEU A 135 4.38 -2.38 7.70
N VAL A 136 3.77 -1.31 8.21
CA VAL A 136 4.31 -0.57 9.36
C VAL A 136 4.46 -1.49 10.57
N GLN A 137 3.43 -2.25 10.92
CA GLN A 137 3.48 -3.19 12.04
C GLN A 137 4.44 -4.35 11.78
N LEU A 138 4.53 -4.84 10.54
CA LEU A 138 5.52 -5.83 10.18
C LEU A 138 6.94 -5.28 10.42
N GLY A 139 7.21 -4.02 10.04
CA GLY A 139 8.49 -3.36 10.29
C GLY A 139 8.85 -3.31 11.78
N TYR A 140 7.87 -3.04 12.66
CA TYR A 140 8.10 -3.12 14.11
C TYR A 140 8.44 -4.53 14.60
N ILE A 141 7.85 -5.56 14.00
CA ILE A 141 8.06 -6.95 14.41
C ILE A 141 9.42 -7.47 13.92
N VAL A 142 9.77 -7.20 12.67
CA VAL A 142 10.95 -7.78 12.01
C VAL A 142 12.16 -6.84 11.96
N GLY A 143 11.94 -5.55 12.20
CA GLY A 143 12.91 -4.46 12.01
C GLY A 143 12.83 -3.84 10.61
N GLU A 144 13.04 -2.52 10.52
CA GLU A 144 12.92 -1.76 9.27
C GLU A 144 13.88 -2.23 8.16
N GLU A 145 15.10 -2.62 8.52
CA GLU A 145 16.08 -3.15 7.56
C GLU A 145 15.60 -4.47 6.95
N ASN A 146 15.04 -5.36 7.76
CA ASN A 146 14.47 -6.61 7.30
C ASN A 146 13.23 -6.36 6.44
N LEU A 147 12.33 -5.45 6.83
CA LEU A 147 11.18 -5.08 6.01
C LEU A 147 11.62 -4.58 4.63
N SER A 148 12.60 -3.68 4.59
CA SER A 148 13.15 -3.17 3.32
C SER A 148 13.71 -4.29 2.44
N ALA A 149 14.43 -5.23 3.03
CA ALA A 149 14.99 -6.39 2.32
C ALA A 149 13.87 -7.34 1.81
N ILE A 150 12.85 -7.60 2.65
CA ILE A 150 11.68 -8.42 2.29
C ILE A 150 10.94 -7.83 1.09
N LEU A 151 10.66 -6.52 1.11
CA LEU A 151 9.97 -5.83 0.01
C LEU A 151 10.78 -5.89 -1.29
N LYS A 152 12.11 -5.72 -1.23
CA LYS A 152 12.99 -5.86 -2.38
C LYS A 152 13.03 -7.30 -2.91
N GLU A 153 13.12 -8.29 -2.02
CA GLU A 153 13.11 -9.71 -2.39
C GLU A 153 11.76 -10.09 -3.02
N PHE A 154 10.65 -9.65 -2.44
CA PHE A 154 9.32 -9.86 -2.99
C PHE A 154 9.22 -9.33 -4.42
N PHE A 155 9.58 -8.06 -4.65
CA PHE A 155 9.60 -7.48 -5.99
C PHE A 155 10.50 -8.27 -6.96
N GLN A 156 11.73 -8.63 -6.56
CA GLN A 156 12.67 -9.34 -7.44
C GLN A 156 12.19 -10.74 -7.82
N GLN A 157 11.57 -11.46 -6.88
CA GLN A 157 11.09 -12.82 -7.13
C GLN A 157 9.78 -12.85 -7.92
N TRP A 158 8.93 -11.84 -7.76
CA TRP A 158 7.56 -11.85 -8.25
C TRP A 158 7.27 -10.86 -9.38
N LYS A 159 8.21 -9.98 -9.74
CA LYS A 159 8.01 -9.13 -10.92
C LYS A 159 7.68 -9.96 -12.16
N MET A 160 6.66 -9.50 -12.90
CA MET A 160 6.10 -10.18 -14.08
C MET A 160 5.46 -11.55 -13.77
N LYS A 161 4.99 -11.72 -12.52
CA LYS A 161 4.25 -12.92 -12.07
C LYS A 161 3.04 -12.48 -11.25
N HIS A 162 2.23 -13.46 -10.79
CA HIS A 162 0.98 -13.21 -10.06
C HIS A 162 1.05 -13.77 -8.62
N PRO A 163 1.70 -13.07 -7.67
CA PRO A 163 1.76 -13.55 -6.31
C PRO A 163 0.46 -13.33 -5.54
N THR A 164 0.38 -14.04 -4.44
CA THR A 164 -0.63 -13.86 -3.40
C THR A 164 0.00 -13.31 -2.12
N ASP A 165 -0.83 -12.95 -1.16
CA ASP A 165 -0.42 -12.60 0.19
C ASP A 165 0.39 -13.70 0.90
N ARG A 166 0.13 -14.97 0.57
CA ARG A 166 0.90 -16.12 1.09
C ARG A 166 2.34 -16.13 0.58
N ASP A 167 2.55 -15.70 -0.65
CA ASP A 167 3.89 -15.63 -1.24
C ASP A 167 4.72 -14.52 -0.57
N PHE A 168 4.11 -13.38 -0.28
CA PHE A 168 4.74 -12.33 0.51
C PHE A 168 5.07 -12.82 1.93
N LEU A 169 4.11 -13.44 2.60
CA LEU A 169 4.30 -14.00 3.94
C LEU A 169 5.42 -15.04 3.96
N HIS A 170 5.48 -15.91 2.94
CA HIS A 170 6.55 -16.93 2.82
C HIS A 170 7.95 -16.28 2.75
N ILE A 171 8.11 -15.23 1.95
CA ILE A 171 9.37 -14.48 1.87
C ILE A 171 9.73 -13.86 3.22
N ALA A 172 8.77 -13.21 3.87
CA ALA A 172 8.99 -12.59 5.18
C ALA A 172 9.42 -13.61 6.24
N GLN A 173 8.76 -14.77 6.31
CA GLN A 173 9.12 -15.85 7.23
C GLN A 173 10.49 -16.47 6.92
N LYS A 174 10.79 -16.69 5.65
CA LYS A 174 12.08 -17.22 5.22
C LYS A 174 13.22 -16.26 5.55
N HIS A 175 13.01 -14.97 5.33
CA HIS A 175 14.03 -13.94 5.57
C HIS A 175 14.34 -13.76 7.05
N THR A 176 13.32 -13.86 7.91
CA THR A 176 13.44 -13.58 9.34
C THR A 176 13.58 -14.81 10.22
N GLY A 177 13.20 -16.00 9.74
CA GLY A 177 13.07 -17.21 10.54
C GLY A 177 11.89 -17.21 11.52
N MET A 178 11.01 -16.20 11.47
CA MET A 178 9.88 -16.03 12.38
C MET A 178 8.61 -16.67 11.81
N ASP A 179 7.76 -17.26 12.65
CA ASP A 179 6.39 -17.59 12.25
C ASP A 179 5.50 -16.33 12.33
N LEU A 180 5.13 -15.82 11.17
CA LEU A 180 4.30 -14.62 11.02
C LEU A 180 2.85 -14.92 10.64
N LYS A 181 2.43 -16.21 10.64
CA LYS A 181 1.06 -16.60 10.27
C LYS A 181 0.01 -15.98 11.20
N TRP A 182 0.29 -15.95 12.50
CA TRP A 182 -0.61 -15.35 13.48
C TRP A 182 -0.82 -13.86 13.20
N PHE A 183 0.25 -13.12 12.88
CA PHE A 183 0.20 -11.69 12.57
C PHE A 183 -0.64 -11.43 11.32
N HIS A 184 -0.32 -12.13 10.21
CA HIS A 184 -1.09 -12.05 8.99
C HIS A 184 -2.56 -12.39 9.21
N HIS A 185 -2.86 -13.47 9.96
CA HIS A 185 -4.23 -13.89 10.23
C HIS A 185 -5.02 -12.80 10.96
N TYR A 186 -4.50 -12.32 12.09
CA TYR A 186 -5.23 -11.32 12.87
C TYR A 186 -5.34 -9.98 12.15
N TRP A 187 -4.29 -9.56 11.46
CA TRP A 187 -4.29 -8.27 10.79
C TRP A 187 -5.15 -8.24 9.53
N ILE A 188 -5.07 -9.26 8.69
CA ILE A 188 -5.69 -9.27 7.37
C ILE A 188 -7.07 -9.94 7.38
N ASN A 189 -7.24 -11.03 8.16
CA ASN A 189 -8.46 -11.84 8.07
C ASN A 189 -9.50 -11.49 9.13
N THR A 190 -9.20 -10.59 10.05
CA THR A 190 -10.13 -10.23 11.13
C THR A 190 -10.23 -8.72 11.33
N THR A 191 -11.22 -8.31 12.13
CA THR A 191 -11.43 -6.92 12.60
C THR A 191 -11.20 -6.80 14.13
N LYS A 192 -10.52 -7.77 14.74
CA LYS A 192 -10.31 -7.85 16.19
C LYS A 192 -8.86 -7.66 16.57
#